data_6023a735122cd182961f2de239560030
#
_entry.id   6023a735122cd182961f2de239560030
#
_cell.length_a   1.000
_cell.length_b   1.000
_cell.length_c   1.000
_cell.angle_alpha   90.00
_cell.angle_beta   90.00
_cell.angle_gamma   90.00
#
_symmetry.space_group_name_H-M   'P 1'
#
loop_
_entity.id
_entity.type
_entity.pdbx_description
1 polymer ?
#
loop_
_entity_poly.entity_id
_entity_poly.type
_entity_poly.pdbx_seq_one_letter_code
_entity_poly.pdbx_strand_id
1 'polypeptide(L)'
;EQTLRKGDTFNISTTNIRFPNWELDMFDEIDIVINCIGAIPQKTKSFDINWQIPMWLDKNTKCRIIHPSTDCEMDDDAYGLSKKKAADYIKGYAKNTKMIQTSIIGPELNSNASLLEWFLSQNGEVFGYTKAMWNGNTTLEWAKWCLDLILNWESFDTLTVLYSNTVSKYELLHLIKDVYGKSDISISKKDLGKDKTLKGTIRTPDIKEQLEELFNL
;
A
#
# COMPACT_ATOMS: atom_id res chain seq x y z
N GLU A 1 -23.58 0.19 -3.57
CA GLU A 1 -23.41 0.85 -2.23
C GLU A 1 -23.91 -0.12 -1.15
N GLN A 2 -23.04 -0.94 -0.60
CA GLN A 2 -23.35 -1.59 0.68
C GLN A 2 -22.89 -0.63 1.77
N THR A 3 -23.83 0.19 2.21
CA THR A 3 -23.67 0.97 3.42
C THR A 3 -23.49 0.00 4.59
N LEU A 4 -22.46 0.18 5.43
CA LEU A 4 -22.33 -0.49 6.71
C LEU A 4 -23.71 -0.48 7.38
N ARG A 5 -24.24 -1.67 7.70
CA ARG A 5 -25.53 -1.74 8.38
C ARG A 5 -25.34 -1.13 9.77
N LYS A 6 -26.29 -0.31 10.19
CA LYS A 6 -26.30 0.27 11.54
C LYS A 6 -26.31 -0.89 12.55
N GLY A 7 -25.15 -1.25 13.06
CA GLY A 7 -24.99 -2.39 13.98
C GLY A 7 -23.77 -3.27 13.67
N ASP A 8 -23.10 -3.12 12.52
CA ASP A 8 -21.84 -3.83 12.27
C ASP A 8 -20.74 -3.19 13.14
N THR A 9 -20.29 -3.91 14.12
CA THR A 9 -19.19 -3.48 15.00
C THR A 9 -17.96 -4.31 14.68
N PHE A 10 -16.84 -3.63 14.38
CA PHE A 10 -15.53 -4.25 14.22
C PHE A 10 -14.73 -4.03 15.49
N ASN A 11 -14.23 -5.11 16.07
CA ASN A 11 -13.22 -5.04 17.12
C ASN A 11 -11.85 -5.02 16.46
N ILE A 12 -11.18 -3.87 16.48
CA ILE A 12 -9.85 -3.71 15.91
C ILE A 12 -8.83 -3.73 17.06
N SER A 13 -7.88 -4.66 16.99
CA SER A 13 -6.73 -4.70 17.87
C SER A 13 -5.43 -4.62 17.08
N THR A 14 -4.40 -4.08 17.70
CA THR A 14 -3.05 -4.04 17.16
C THR A 14 -2.09 -4.75 18.10
N THR A 15 -1.08 -5.42 17.55
CA THR A 15 -0.03 -6.06 18.35
C THR A 15 1.34 -5.54 17.96
N ASN A 16 2.20 -5.36 18.99
CA ASN A 16 3.61 -4.99 18.82
C ASN A 16 4.57 -6.20 18.95
N ILE A 17 4.04 -7.41 19.04
CA ILE A 17 4.86 -8.62 19.12
C ILE A 17 5.56 -8.83 17.79
N ARG A 18 6.90 -8.90 17.85
CA ARG A 18 7.73 -9.02 16.63
C ARG A 18 7.75 -10.44 16.12
N PHE A 19 7.57 -10.59 14.81
CA PHE A 19 7.86 -11.85 14.11
C PHE A 19 9.36 -12.23 14.30
N PRO A 20 9.74 -13.51 14.56
CA PRO A 20 8.88 -14.70 14.53
C PRO A 20 8.28 -15.14 15.87
N ASN A 21 8.24 -14.28 16.89
CA ASN A 21 7.79 -14.64 18.23
C ASN A 21 6.23 -14.64 18.35
N TRP A 22 5.54 -14.94 17.27
CA TRP A 22 4.09 -15.05 17.26
C TRP A 22 3.66 -16.43 17.74
N GLU A 23 2.72 -16.47 18.67
CA GLU A 23 2.06 -17.69 19.15
C GLU A 23 0.74 -17.87 18.43
N LEU A 24 0.31 -19.12 18.21
CA LEU A 24 -0.89 -19.39 17.40
C LEU A 24 -2.17 -18.96 18.10
N ASP A 25 -2.21 -19.02 19.41
CA ASP A 25 -3.35 -18.59 20.23
C ASP A 25 -3.70 -17.10 20.09
N MET A 26 -2.73 -16.28 19.65
CA MET A 26 -2.99 -14.88 19.31
C MET A 26 -4.03 -14.70 18.20
N PHE A 27 -4.30 -15.76 17.43
CA PHE A 27 -5.18 -15.73 16.26
C PHE A 27 -6.49 -16.51 16.45
N ASP A 28 -6.71 -17.13 17.61
CA ASP A 28 -7.85 -18.04 17.84
C ASP A 28 -9.23 -17.35 17.72
N GLU A 29 -9.31 -16.07 18.09
CA GLU A 29 -10.55 -15.28 18.02
C GLU A 29 -10.49 -14.19 16.91
N ILE A 30 -9.56 -14.33 15.96
CA ILE A 30 -9.38 -13.35 14.88
C ILE A 30 -9.99 -13.90 13.59
N ASP A 31 -10.97 -13.17 13.05
CA ASP A 31 -11.57 -13.48 11.76
C ASP A 31 -10.69 -13.06 10.58
N ILE A 32 -10.11 -11.86 10.68
CA ILE A 32 -9.38 -11.22 9.58
C ILE A 32 -8.11 -10.56 10.08
N VAL A 33 -7.01 -10.79 9.39
CA VAL A 33 -5.72 -10.11 9.59
C VAL A 33 -5.44 -9.19 8.42
N ILE A 34 -5.23 -7.90 8.68
CA ILE A 34 -4.69 -6.96 7.70
C ILE A 34 -3.18 -6.86 7.96
N ASN A 35 -2.37 -7.41 7.05
CA ASN A 35 -0.93 -7.39 7.19
C ASN A 35 -0.34 -6.05 6.74
N CYS A 36 -0.05 -5.17 7.68
CA CYS A 36 0.63 -3.89 7.41
C CYS A 36 2.14 -3.96 7.64
N ILE A 37 2.70 -5.15 7.90
CA ILE A 37 4.13 -5.32 8.15
C ILE A 37 4.87 -5.52 6.83
N GLY A 38 5.95 -4.77 6.65
CA GLY A 38 6.83 -4.90 5.50
C GLY A 38 8.16 -4.18 5.69
N ALA A 39 9.17 -4.67 5.00
CA ALA A 39 10.49 -4.06 4.92
C ALA A 39 10.62 -3.26 3.63
N ILE A 40 11.13 -2.04 3.71
CA ILE A 40 11.35 -1.15 2.57
C ILE A 40 12.82 -0.73 2.47
N PRO A 41 13.34 -0.43 1.27
CA PRO A 41 14.76 -0.11 1.04
C PRO A 41 15.27 1.08 1.86
N GLN A 42 14.40 2.03 2.19
CA GLN A 42 14.74 3.21 2.97
C GLN A 42 15.04 2.90 4.45
N LYS A 43 14.56 1.76 4.96
CA LYS A 43 14.67 1.39 6.39
C LYS A 43 15.56 0.18 6.66
N THR A 44 15.77 -0.70 5.67
CA THR A 44 16.56 -1.93 5.87
C THR A 44 17.11 -2.47 4.56
N LYS A 45 18.11 -3.38 4.69
CA LYS A 45 18.66 -4.17 3.59
C LYS A 45 18.18 -5.63 3.59
N SER A 46 17.42 -6.04 4.62
CA SER A 46 16.85 -7.40 4.70
C SER A 46 15.35 -7.32 4.43
N PHE A 47 14.88 -8.06 3.44
CA PHE A 47 13.51 -8.04 2.96
C PHE A 47 12.77 -9.36 3.17
N ASP A 48 13.33 -10.30 3.91
CA ASP A 48 12.76 -11.63 4.09
C ASP A 48 11.36 -11.59 4.72
N ILE A 49 11.10 -10.66 5.63
CA ILE A 49 9.78 -10.51 6.26
C ILE A 49 8.67 -10.22 5.25
N ASN A 50 8.97 -9.64 4.08
CA ASN A 50 7.99 -9.35 3.05
C ASN A 50 7.29 -10.59 2.51
N TRP A 51 7.96 -11.75 2.50
CA TRP A 51 7.39 -13.01 2.06
C TRP A 51 7.17 -14.00 3.21
N GLN A 52 7.99 -13.97 4.26
CA GLN A 52 7.87 -14.89 5.39
C GLN A 52 6.56 -14.68 6.16
N ILE A 53 6.20 -13.43 6.44
CA ILE A 53 5.00 -13.10 7.22
C ILE A 53 3.71 -13.56 6.52
N PRO A 54 3.41 -13.16 5.27
CA PRO A 54 2.18 -13.61 4.63
C PRO A 54 2.13 -15.13 4.44
N MET A 55 3.26 -15.78 4.14
CA MET A 55 3.31 -17.25 4.05
C MET A 55 3.08 -17.92 5.41
N TRP A 56 3.63 -17.37 6.49
CA TRP A 56 3.45 -17.91 7.82
C TRP A 56 1.99 -17.78 8.28
N LEU A 57 1.40 -16.61 8.11
CA LEU A 57 -0.01 -16.35 8.43
C LEU A 57 -0.94 -17.33 7.70
N ASP A 58 -0.79 -17.46 6.39
CA ASP A 58 -1.63 -18.34 5.58
C ASP A 58 -1.50 -19.82 5.96
N LYS A 59 -0.29 -20.26 6.34
CA LYS A 59 -0.03 -21.67 6.70
C LYS A 59 -0.44 -22.04 8.12
N ASN A 60 -0.40 -21.10 9.03
CA ASN A 60 -0.51 -21.40 10.46
C ASN A 60 -1.80 -20.86 11.10
N THR A 61 -2.55 -20.00 10.42
CA THR A 61 -3.81 -19.46 10.94
C THR A 61 -5.00 -19.88 10.07
N LYS A 62 -6.21 -19.74 10.62
CA LYS A 62 -7.46 -19.90 9.87
C LYS A 62 -8.06 -18.56 9.45
N CYS A 63 -7.43 -17.47 9.83
CA CYS A 63 -7.89 -16.12 9.54
C CYS A 63 -7.95 -15.87 8.03
N ARG A 64 -8.88 -15.04 7.60
CA ARG A 64 -8.79 -14.36 6.30
C ARG A 64 -7.68 -13.34 6.36
N ILE A 65 -6.84 -13.24 5.34
CA ILE A 65 -5.66 -12.38 5.35
C ILE A 65 -5.72 -11.41 4.18
N ILE A 66 -5.59 -10.11 4.46
CA ILE A 66 -5.42 -9.07 3.44
C ILE A 66 -3.94 -8.68 3.41
N HIS A 67 -3.31 -8.84 2.25
CA HIS A 67 -1.89 -8.54 2.07
C HIS A 67 -1.68 -7.42 1.03
N PRO A 68 -0.94 -6.34 1.36
CA PRO A 68 -0.59 -5.30 0.40
C PRO A 68 0.51 -5.77 -0.54
N SER A 69 0.30 -5.59 -1.84
CA SER A 69 1.35 -5.73 -2.82
C SER A 69 1.64 -4.41 -3.54
N THR A 70 2.61 -4.39 -4.45
CA THR A 70 3.23 -3.18 -4.97
C THR A 70 3.50 -3.28 -6.48
N ASP A 71 3.68 -2.13 -7.13
CA ASP A 71 4.22 -2.00 -8.49
C ASP A 71 5.68 -2.47 -8.60
N CYS A 72 6.41 -2.54 -7.48
CA CYS A 72 7.80 -2.97 -7.45
C CYS A 72 8.01 -4.48 -7.62
N GLU A 73 6.97 -5.31 -7.68
CA GLU A 73 7.10 -6.76 -7.97
C GLU A 73 7.79 -7.05 -9.31
N MET A 74 7.81 -6.07 -10.22
CA MET A 74 8.44 -6.18 -11.53
C MET A 74 9.91 -5.74 -11.54
N ASP A 75 10.44 -5.26 -10.42
CA ASP A 75 11.83 -4.85 -10.30
C ASP A 75 12.73 -6.07 -9.99
N ASP A 76 13.95 -6.08 -10.56
CA ASP A 76 14.93 -7.16 -10.37
C ASP A 76 15.80 -6.97 -9.13
N ASP A 77 15.50 -5.97 -8.30
CA ASP A 77 16.22 -5.74 -7.06
C ASP A 77 15.71 -6.66 -5.91
N ALA A 78 16.47 -6.71 -4.83
CA ALA A 78 16.17 -7.60 -3.70
C ALA A 78 14.81 -7.29 -3.04
N TYR A 79 14.37 -6.03 -3.07
CA TYR A 79 13.06 -5.62 -2.57
C TYR A 79 11.94 -6.14 -3.49
N GLY A 80 12.02 -5.84 -4.78
CA GLY A 80 11.04 -6.30 -5.78
C GLY A 80 10.91 -7.83 -5.77
N LEU A 81 12.03 -8.53 -5.78
CA LEU A 81 12.06 -10.01 -5.71
C LEU A 81 11.41 -10.54 -4.43
N SER A 82 11.59 -9.88 -3.28
CA SER A 82 10.95 -10.29 -2.02
C SER A 82 9.42 -10.13 -2.07
N LYS A 83 8.93 -9.05 -2.67
CA LYS A 83 7.50 -8.81 -2.87
C LYS A 83 6.90 -9.78 -3.90
N LYS A 84 7.62 -10.02 -5.00
CA LYS A 84 7.24 -11.01 -6.00
C LYS A 84 7.11 -12.41 -5.41
N LYS A 85 8.04 -12.83 -4.55
CA LYS A 85 7.99 -14.14 -3.87
C LYS A 85 6.73 -14.31 -3.02
N ALA A 86 6.30 -13.25 -2.30
CA ALA A 86 5.02 -13.26 -1.57
C ALA A 86 3.84 -13.39 -2.52
N ALA A 87 3.82 -12.57 -3.58
CA ALA A 87 2.74 -12.55 -4.56
C ALA A 87 2.59 -13.89 -5.30
N ASP A 88 3.69 -14.48 -5.74
CA ASP A 88 3.70 -15.79 -6.41
C ASP A 88 3.18 -16.90 -5.48
N TYR A 89 3.56 -16.88 -4.20
CA TYR A 89 3.02 -17.81 -3.21
C TYR A 89 1.50 -17.64 -3.04
N ILE A 90 1.04 -16.40 -2.85
CA ILE A 90 -0.38 -16.11 -2.61
C ILE A 90 -1.21 -16.52 -3.83
N LYS A 91 -0.78 -16.17 -5.04
CA LYS A 91 -1.47 -16.53 -6.29
C LYS A 91 -1.53 -18.04 -6.54
N GLY A 92 -0.50 -18.78 -6.15
CA GLY A 92 -0.37 -20.20 -6.48
C GLY A 92 -0.83 -21.15 -5.39
N TYR A 93 -0.77 -20.77 -4.13
CA TYR A 93 -0.88 -21.72 -3.02
C TYR A 93 -1.73 -21.24 -1.84
N ALA A 94 -1.94 -19.92 -1.68
CA ALA A 94 -2.66 -19.43 -0.51
C ALA A 94 -4.14 -19.83 -0.53
N LYS A 95 -4.67 -20.14 0.65
CA LYS A 95 -6.06 -20.60 0.82
C LYS A 95 -6.97 -19.48 1.32
N ASN A 96 -6.45 -18.66 2.24
CA ASN A 96 -7.22 -17.66 2.97
C ASN A 96 -6.66 -16.24 2.80
N THR A 97 -5.73 -16.04 1.87
CA THR A 97 -5.08 -14.74 1.64
C THR A 97 -5.53 -14.11 0.34
N LYS A 98 -5.95 -12.87 0.42
CA LYS A 98 -6.22 -12.01 -0.75
C LYS A 98 -5.25 -10.84 -0.78
N MET A 99 -4.86 -10.44 -1.97
CA MET A 99 -3.92 -9.34 -2.21
C MET A 99 -4.60 -8.12 -2.81
N ILE A 100 -4.27 -6.96 -2.27
CA ILE A 100 -4.55 -5.68 -2.92
C ILE A 100 -3.21 -5.11 -3.41
N GLN A 101 -3.02 -5.09 -4.72
CA GLN A 101 -1.82 -4.55 -5.36
C GLN A 101 -2.05 -3.10 -5.80
N THR A 102 -1.22 -2.21 -5.32
CA THR A 102 -1.13 -0.82 -5.77
C THR A 102 0.18 -0.20 -5.31
N SER A 103 0.58 0.92 -5.90
CA SER A 103 1.63 1.78 -5.33
C SER A 103 0.97 2.74 -4.34
N ILE A 104 1.45 2.81 -3.10
CA ILE A 104 0.78 3.55 -2.03
C ILE A 104 1.57 4.80 -1.64
N ILE A 105 0.86 5.92 -1.44
CA ILE A 105 1.39 7.13 -0.79
C ILE A 105 0.48 7.53 0.38
N GLY A 106 1.10 8.06 1.43
CA GLY A 106 0.34 8.55 2.59
C GLY A 106 1.25 8.97 3.73
N PRO A 107 0.66 9.44 4.84
CA PRO A 107 1.43 9.88 6.00
C PRO A 107 2.18 8.73 6.67
N GLU A 108 3.32 9.05 7.27
CA GLU A 108 4.09 8.14 8.11
C GLU A 108 4.12 8.64 9.55
N LEU A 109 3.92 7.74 10.51
CA LEU A 109 3.87 8.11 11.93
C LEU A 109 5.25 8.42 12.53
N ASN A 110 6.32 7.82 12.00
CA ASN A 110 7.63 7.84 12.67
C ASN A 110 8.82 8.10 11.74
N SER A 111 8.60 8.46 10.49
CA SER A 111 9.69 8.75 9.55
C SER A 111 9.23 9.57 8.36
N ASN A 112 10.19 10.12 7.61
CA ASN A 112 9.97 10.85 6.36
C ASN A 112 10.52 10.04 5.17
N ALA A 113 10.37 8.72 5.18
CA ALA A 113 10.92 7.84 4.15
C ALA A 113 9.98 7.66 2.95
N SER A 114 8.67 7.85 3.13
CA SER A 114 7.69 7.83 2.04
C SER A 114 7.70 9.13 1.24
N LEU A 115 7.17 9.07 0.01
CA LEU A 115 7.18 10.22 -0.90
C LEU A 115 6.45 11.44 -0.31
N LEU A 116 5.30 11.24 0.34
CA LEU A 116 4.50 12.34 0.89
C LEU A 116 5.27 13.05 2.01
N GLU A 117 5.68 12.33 3.06
CA GLU A 117 6.38 12.92 4.20
C GLU A 117 7.75 13.46 3.82
N TRP A 118 8.47 12.75 2.92
CA TRP A 118 9.71 13.24 2.38
C TRP A 118 9.50 14.62 1.71
N PHE A 119 8.50 14.74 0.82
CA PHE A 119 8.25 15.99 0.11
C PHE A 119 7.83 17.12 1.06
N LEU A 120 6.95 16.84 2.02
CA LEU A 120 6.49 17.83 2.99
C LEU A 120 7.63 18.31 3.92
N SER A 121 8.64 17.48 4.15
CA SER A 121 9.82 17.84 4.94
C SER A 121 10.88 18.67 4.18
N GLN A 122 10.77 18.77 2.83
CA GLN A 122 11.74 19.52 2.03
C GLN A 122 11.46 21.02 2.06
N ASN A 123 12.51 21.81 1.78
CA ASN A 123 12.46 23.27 1.58
C ASN A 123 13.31 23.62 0.36
N GLY A 124 13.03 24.79 -0.25
CA GLY A 124 13.80 25.30 -1.38
C GLY A 124 13.47 24.58 -2.70
N GLU A 125 14.39 23.83 -3.27
CA GLU A 125 14.22 23.20 -4.58
C GLU A 125 14.29 21.68 -4.50
N VAL A 126 13.36 20.99 -5.19
CA VAL A 126 13.39 19.55 -5.42
C VAL A 126 13.22 19.23 -6.89
N PHE A 127 13.62 18.01 -7.29
CA PHE A 127 13.43 17.52 -8.66
C PHE A 127 12.23 16.59 -8.74
N GLY A 128 11.32 16.88 -9.69
CA GLY A 128 10.25 15.99 -10.11
C GLY A 128 10.61 15.25 -11.40
N TYR A 129 10.47 13.93 -11.41
CA TYR A 129 10.84 13.08 -12.54
C TYR A 129 9.70 12.97 -13.55
N THR A 130 9.95 13.43 -14.79
CA THR A 130 8.92 13.50 -15.85
C THR A 130 8.65 12.17 -16.54
N LYS A 131 9.61 11.21 -16.46
CA LYS A 131 9.45 9.84 -17.03
C LYS A 131 9.10 8.78 -15.98
N ALA A 132 9.06 9.12 -14.70
CA ALA A 132 8.61 8.23 -13.65
C ALA A 132 7.07 8.24 -13.58
N MET A 133 6.43 7.53 -14.51
CA MET A 133 4.97 7.43 -14.55
C MET A 133 4.45 6.55 -13.41
N TRP A 134 3.32 6.93 -12.84
CA TRP A 134 2.73 6.34 -11.66
C TRP A 134 1.21 6.50 -11.67
N ASN A 135 0.46 5.52 -11.16
CA ASN A 135 -0.99 5.51 -11.06
C ASN A 135 -1.49 4.81 -9.79
N GLY A 136 -0.74 4.98 -8.71
CA GLY A 136 -1.09 4.38 -7.42
C GLY A 136 -2.18 5.13 -6.67
N ASN A 137 -2.31 4.83 -5.38
CA ASN A 137 -3.40 5.29 -4.53
C ASN A 137 -2.87 5.85 -3.20
N THR A 138 -3.74 6.56 -2.48
CA THR A 138 -3.45 6.94 -1.10
C THR A 138 -3.66 5.77 -0.13
N THR A 139 -3.04 5.86 1.05
CA THR A 139 -3.27 4.89 2.15
C THR A 139 -4.74 4.85 2.57
N LEU A 140 -5.46 5.97 2.51
CA LEU A 140 -6.89 6.04 2.79
C LEU A 140 -7.70 5.24 1.77
N GLU A 141 -7.43 5.44 0.48
CA GLU A 141 -8.12 4.69 -0.57
C GLU A 141 -7.86 3.18 -0.45
N TRP A 142 -6.62 2.80 -0.16
CA TRP A 142 -6.29 1.40 0.12
C TRP A 142 -7.09 0.84 1.31
N ALA A 143 -7.24 1.62 2.39
CA ALA A 143 -8.01 1.21 3.57
C ALA A 143 -9.50 1.03 3.27
N LYS A 144 -10.10 1.88 2.41
CA LYS A 144 -11.49 1.72 1.94
C LYS A 144 -11.65 0.39 1.19
N TRP A 145 -10.71 0.04 0.34
CA TRP A 145 -10.73 -1.23 -0.39
C TRP A 145 -10.49 -2.44 0.52
N CYS A 146 -9.71 -2.31 1.60
CA CYS A 146 -9.64 -3.35 2.63
C CYS A 146 -11.01 -3.57 3.26
N LEU A 147 -11.73 -2.50 3.59
CA LEU A 147 -13.07 -2.60 4.16
C LEU A 147 -14.06 -3.26 3.20
N ASP A 148 -14.05 -2.85 1.93
CA ASP A 148 -14.93 -3.47 0.92
C ASP A 148 -14.62 -4.96 0.75
N LEU A 149 -13.34 -5.34 0.73
CA LEU A 149 -12.92 -6.74 0.67
C LEU A 149 -13.34 -7.53 1.91
N ILE A 150 -13.29 -6.94 3.10
CA ILE A 150 -13.78 -7.56 4.35
C ILE A 150 -15.28 -7.87 4.24
N LEU A 151 -16.06 -6.91 3.78
CA LEU A 151 -17.52 -7.01 3.69
C LEU A 151 -17.98 -7.97 2.58
N ASN A 152 -17.22 -8.05 1.50
CA ASN A 152 -17.58 -8.77 0.28
C ASN A 152 -16.56 -9.84 -0.12
N TRP A 153 -15.96 -10.53 0.86
CA TRP A 153 -14.82 -11.42 0.68
C TRP A 153 -14.95 -12.38 -0.51
N GLU A 154 -16.10 -13.05 -0.64
CA GLU A 154 -16.32 -14.06 -1.68
C GLU A 154 -16.46 -13.45 -3.09
N SER A 155 -16.68 -12.14 -3.20
CA SER A 155 -16.84 -11.45 -4.47
C SER A 155 -15.51 -11.01 -5.10
N PHE A 156 -14.42 -11.12 -4.38
CA PHE A 156 -13.09 -10.72 -4.84
C PHE A 156 -12.24 -11.93 -5.20
N ASP A 157 -11.44 -11.80 -6.25
CA ASP A 157 -10.39 -12.75 -6.59
C ASP A 157 -9.22 -12.68 -5.58
N THR A 158 -8.30 -13.64 -5.68
CA THR A 158 -7.06 -13.66 -4.87
C THR A 158 -6.22 -12.39 -5.07
N LEU A 159 -6.29 -11.75 -6.24
CA LEU A 159 -5.59 -10.52 -6.55
C LEU A 159 -6.56 -9.45 -7.05
N THR A 160 -6.59 -8.33 -6.34
CA THR A 160 -7.23 -7.08 -6.78
C THR A 160 -6.16 -6.05 -7.07
N VAL A 161 -6.14 -5.50 -8.28
CA VAL A 161 -5.19 -4.46 -8.67
C VAL A 161 -5.91 -3.13 -8.79
N LEU A 162 -5.54 -2.19 -7.91
CA LEU A 162 -6.10 -0.84 -7.88
C LEU A 162 -5.19 0.13 -8.62
N TYR A 163 -5.79 1.01 -9.43
CA TYR A 163 -5.07 2.07 -10.13
C TYR A 163 -5.91 3.34 -10.24
N SER A 164 -5.26 4.49 -10.08
CA SER A 164 -5.84 5.81 -10.34
C SER A 164 -5.47 6.31 -11.76
N ASN A 165 -5.72 7.59 -12.03
CA ASN A 165 -5.19 8.23 -13.22
C ASN A 165 -3.65 8.21 -13.23
N THR A 166 -3.07 8.13 -14.40
CA THR A 166 -1.61 8.16 -14.58
C THR A 166 -1.09 9.59 -14.50
N VAL A 167 -0.09 9.79 -13.64
CA VAL A 167 0.67 11.04 -13.52
C VAL A 167 2.16 10.74 -13.47
N SER A 168 3.00 11.68 -13.89
CA SER A 168 4.43 11.62 -13.60
C SER A 168 4.72 11.96 -12.13
N LYS A 169 5.88 11.55 -11.60
CA LYS A 169 6.29 12.00 -10.26
C LYS A 169 6.45 13.51 -10.18
N TYR A 170 6.77 14.19 -11.28
CA TYR A 170 6.76 15.65 -11.36
C TYR A 170 5.35 16.22 -11.10
N GLU A 171 4.32 15.72 -11.81
CA GLU A 171 2.94 16.15 -11.63
C GLU A 171 2.41 15.79 -10.25
N LEU A 172 2.72 14.59 -9.75
CA LEU A 172 2.33 14.16 -8.41
C LEU A 172 2.84 15.09 -7.31
N LEU A 173 4.11 15.53 -7.39
CA LEU A 173 4.66 16.51 -6.43
C LEU A 173 3.95 17.85 -6.51
N HIS A 174 3.54 18.31 -7.70
CA HIS A 174 2.72 19.51 -7.84
C HIS A 174 1.35 19.36 -7.20
N LEU A 175 0.67 18.21 -7.41
CA LEU A 175 -0.62 17.94 -6.76
C LEU A 175 -0.49 17.94 -5.23
N ILE A 176 0.55 17.31 -4.68
CA ILE A 176 0.82 17.34 -3.24
C ILE A 176 1.09 18.77 -2.76
N LYS A 177 1.93 19.52 -3.49
CA LYS A 177 2.22 20.91 -3.17
C LYS A 177 0.95 21.76 -3.07
N ASP A 178 0.04 21.62 -4.03
CA ASP A 178 -1.18 22.40 -4.13
C ASP A 178 -2.16 22.02 -3.01
N VAL A 179 -2.39 20.71 -2.80
CA VAL A 179 -3.33 20.23 -1.78
C VAL A 179 -2.86 20.55 -0.35
N TYR A 180 -1.57 20.40 -0.07
CA TYR A 180 -1.00 20.63 1.26
C TYR A 180 -0.54 22.08 1.49
N GLY A 181 -0.73 22.98 0.53
CA GLY A 181 -0.36 24.39 0.65
C GLY A 181 1.15 24.64 0.82
N LYS A 182 2.01 23.77 0.28
CA LYS A 182 3.46 23.81 0.45
C LYS A 182 4.11 24.86 -0.47
N SER A 183 4.03 26.14 -0.09
CA SER A 183 4.46 27.27 -0.92
C SER A 183 5.97 27.53 -0.91
N ASP A 184 6.69 27.02 0.09
CA ASP A 184 8.13 27.25 0.34
C ASP A 184 9.06 26.37 -0.51
N ILE A 185 8.51 25.62 -1.46
CA ILE A 185 9.24 24.66 -2.30
C ILE A 185 9.02 24.95 -3.79
N SER A 186 10.09 24.89 -4.58
CA SER A 186 10.06 24.86 -6.03
C SER A 186 10.33 23.45 -6.56
N ILE A 187 9.67 23.07 -7.64
CA ILE A 187 9.79 21.74 -8.24
C ILE A 187 10.34 21.89 -9.66
N SER A 188 11.59 21.50 -9.85
CA SER A 188 12.26 21.51 -11.15
C SER A 188 12.09 20.18 -11.88
N LYS A 189 11.94 20.24 -13.21
CA LYS A 189 11.83 19.04 -14.05
C LYS A 189 13.16 18.30 -14.17
N LYS A 190 13.12 16.98 -14.06
CA LYS A 190 14.22 16.10 -14.40
C LYS A 190 13.73 15.00 -15.32
N ASP A 191 14.29 14.89 -16.52
CA ASP A 191 13.85 13.94 -17.55
C ASP A 191 14.43 12.55 -17.29
N LEU A 192 14.02 11.96 -16.16
CA LEU A 192 14.40 10.66 -15.65
C LEU A 192 13.18 9.86 -15.16
N GLY A 193 13.40 8.56 -14.92
CA GLY A 193 12.46 7.65 -14.28
C GLY A 193 12.09 6.46 -15.14
N LYS A 194 11.36 5.55 -14.54
CA LYS A 194 10.75 4.39 -15.20
C LYS A 194 9.24 4.50 -15.08
N ASP A 195 8.54 4.01 -16.08
CA ASP A 195 7.11 3.79 -16.01
C ASP A 195 6.82 2.61 -15.08
N LYS A 196 6.06 2.86 -14.03
CA LYS A 196 5.60 1.88 -13.03
C LYS A 196 4.09 1.84 -12.94
N THR A 197 3.39 2.20 -14.01
CA THR A 197 1.95 2.12 -14.05
C THR A 197 1.47 0.69 -14.00
N LEU A 198 0.49 0.44 -13.13
CA LEU A 198 -0.20 -0.83 -13.04
C LEU A 198 -1.34 -0.89 -14.05
N LYS A 199 -1.51 -2.08 -14.66
CA LYS A 199 -2.73 -2.42 -15.40
C LYS A 199 -3.66 -3.13 -14.44
N GLY A 200 -4.69 -2.42 -14.01
CA GLY A 200 -5.50 -2.86 -12.90
C GLY A 200 -6.84 -3.47 -13.28
N THR A 201 -7.47 -4.10 -12.30
CA THR A 201 -8.84 -4.61 -12.38
C THR A 201 -9.87 -3.56 -11.99
N ILE A 202 -9.48 -2.64 -11.10
CA ILE A 202 -10.38 -1.63 -10.53
C ILE A 202 -9.75 -0.24 -10.65
N ARG A 203 -10.45 0.66 -11.34
CA ARG A 203 -10.09 2.06 -11.38
C ARG A 203 -10.68 2.77 -10.15
N THR A 204 -9.81 3.46 -9.41
CA THR A 204 -10.14 4.29 -8.25
C THR A 204 -10.34 5.76 -8.66
N PRO A 205 -10.83 6.65 -7.78
CA PRO A 205 -10.86 8.08 -8.02
C PRO A 205 -9.50 8.65 -8.43
N ASP A 206 -9.49 9.82 -9.06
CA ASP A 206 -8.25 10.46 -9.48
C ASP A 206 -7.38 10.83 -8.26
N ILE A 207 -6.06 10.76 -8.41
CA ILE A 207 -5.13 10.95 -7.28
C ILE A 207 -5.27 12.31 -6.60
N LYS A 208 -5.70 13.34 -7.32
CA LYS A 208 -5.98 14.65 -6.73
C LYS A 208 -7.12 14.57 -5.72
N GLU A 209 -8.22 13.95 -6.09
CA GLU A 209 -9.39 13.76 -5.22
C GLU A 209 -9.01 12.94 -3.96
N GLN A 210 -8.22 11.89 -4.15
CA GLN A 210 -7.74 11.07 -3.05
C GLN A 210 -6.81 11.82 -2.09
N LEU A 211 -5.96 12.73 -2.61
CA LEU A 211 -5.09 13.59 -1.79
C LEU A 211 -5.90 14.63 -1.02
N GLU A 212 -6.90 15.25 -1.65
CA GLU A 212 -7.82 16.20 -1.00
C GLU A 212 -8.60 15.52 0.14
N GLU A 213 -9.08 14.31 -0.09
CA GLU A 213 -9.78 13.54 0.95
C GLU A 213 -8.83 13.15 2.10
N LEU A 214 -7.62 12.68 1.79
CA LEU A 214 -6.61 12.34 2.78
C LEU A 214 -6.19 13.54 3.63
N PHE A 215 -6.09 14.73 3.02
CA PHE A 215 -5.71 15.97 3.71
C PHE A 215 -6.80 16.45 4.69
N ASN A 216 -8.07 16.13 4.42
CA ASN A 216 -9.22 16.55 5.25
C ASN A 216 -9.58 15.56 6.37
N LEU A 217 -8.81 14.50 6.59
CA LEU A 217 -8.96 13.57 7.69
C LEU A 217 -8.34 14.13 8.98
#